data_e21390619c500aec3d584c88596ff3e8
#
_entry.id   e21390619c500aec3d584c88596ff3e8
#
_cell.length_a   1.000
_cell.length_b   1.000
_cell.length_c   1.000
_cell.angle_alpha   90.00
_cell.angle_beta   90.00
_cell.angle_gamma   90.00
#
_symmetry.space_group_name_H-M   'P 1'
#
loop_
_entity.id
_entity.type
_entity.pdbx_description
1 polymer ?
#
loop_
_entity_poly.entity_id
_entity_poly.type
_entity_poly.pdbx_seq_one_letter_code
_entity_poly.pdbx_strand_id
1 'polypeptide(L)'
;MSTGASSPAVSVIVVNYNAGDLLGECVGAVLGSDVAVEVVVSDNGSDDGSIEHLRAIFGADPRLRILENRANLGFAKANNRALPLVRADRLLFLNPDCLVDRDTLPRMLAFMDSRRDVGMAGCIVRNPDGSEQVASRRSIPDPWIALKRILRLDRLLPHRGGRRLNLHQEPLPAEPVEVEAISGSFMLVSRRALDAVGPLDEGYFLHCEDLDWFVRFRQAGWTIALVPDVSVIHHKGACSRRSPLLVERHKHRGMERFYRKFQAREYPMLFNGLVIFGIRAHLWGRILVDTLDRIFTRAGPRTAD
;
A
#
# COMPACT_ATOMS: atom_id res chain seq x y z
N MET A 1 7.34 -31.13 28.14
CA MET A 1 8.52 -30.43 27.53
C MET A 1 7.95 -29.45 26.52
N SER A 2 7.93 -28.17 26.91
CA SER A 2 7.47 -27.09 25.99
C SER A 2 8.54 -26.94 24.93
N THR A 3 8.25 -27.35 23.71
CA THR A 3 9.06 -27.00 22.52
C THR A 3 8.95 -25.49 22.37
N GLY A 4 9.96 -24.77 22.86
CA GLY A 4 10.07 -23.34 22.69
C GLY A 4 10.10 -23.00 21.18
N ALA A 5 8.95 -22.71 20.61
CA ALA A 5 8.88 -22.12 19.28
C ALA A 5 9.66 -20.81 19.37
N SER A 6 10.81 -20.71 18.69
CA SER A 6 11.57 -19.47 18.57
C SER A 6 10.63 -18.37 18.11
N SER A 7 10.72 -17.19 18.72
CA SER A 7 9.95 -16.03 18.26
C SER A 7 10.19 -15.79 16.78
N PRO A 8 9.16 -15.51 15.97
CA PRO A 8 9.35 -15.22 14.57
C PRO A 8 10.23 -13.97 14.40
N ALA A 9 11.12 -13.97 13.39
CA ALA A 9 11.94 -12.81 13.04
C ALA A 9 11.10 -11.68 12.47
N VAL A 10 10.01 -12.04 11.76
CA VAL A 10 9.06 -11.11 11.19
C VAL A 10 7.65 -11.67 11.22
N SER A 11 6.69 -10.80 11.56
CA SER A 11 5.26 -11.08 11.42
C SER A 11 4.74 -10.39 10.16
N VAL A 12 4.12 -11.16 9.26
CA VAL A 12 3.58 -10.65 8.01
C VAL A 12 2.06 -10.55 8.11
N ILE A 13 1.53 -9.37 7.87
CA ILE A 13 0.09 -9.10 7.80
C ILE A 13 -0.30 -8.94 6.33
N VAL A 14 -1.24 -9.76 5.87
CA VAL A 14 -1.78 -9.72 4.52
C VAL A 14 -3.27 -9.47 4.60
N VAL A 15 -3.74 -8.34 4.06
CA VAL A 15 -5.19 -8.07 3.95
C VAL A 15 -5.71 -8.65 2.65
N ASN A 16 -6.61 -9.62 2.75
CA ASN A 16 -7.26 -10.22 1.60
C ASN A 16 -8.64 -9.61 1.35
N TYR A 17 -8.93 -9.31 0.09
CA TYR A 17 -10.27 -9.06 -0.43
C TYR A 17 -10.35 -9.48 -1.90
N ASN A 18 -10.80 -10.69 -2.13
CA ASN A 18 -10.97 -11.25 -3.47
C ASN A 18 -9.67 -11.25 -4.31
N ALA A 19 -8.56 -11.73 -3.73
CA ALA A 19 -7.26 -11.80 -4.42
C ALA A 19 -7.08 -13.08 -5.26
N GLY A 20 -8.02 -14.01 -5.23
CA GLY A 20 -7.95 -15.26 -5.98
C GLY A 20 -6.72 -16.10 -5.60
N ASP A 21 -6.10 -16.71 -6.61
CA ASP A 21 -4.93 -17.57 -6.43
C ASP A 21 -3.69 -16.81 -5.95
N LEU A 22 -3.60 -15.49 -6.20
CA LEU A 22 -2.47 -14.65 -5.79
C LEU A 22 -2.28 -14.65 -4.27
N LEU A 23 -3.35 -14.80 -3.47
CA LEU A 23 -3.23 -14.93 -2.04
C LEU A 23 -2.40 -16.17 -1.65
N GLY A 24 -2.68 -17.30 -2.27
CA GLY A 24 -1.93 -18.55 -2.05
C GLY A 24 -0.46 -18.43 -2.44
N GLU A 25 -0.20 -17.82 -3.60
CA GLU A 25 1.16 -17.55 -4.09
C GLU A 25 1.93 -16.61 -3.15
N CYS A 26 1.31 -15.51 -2.70
CA CYS A 26 1.89 -14.56 -1.77
C CYS A 26 2.25 -15.23 -0.43
N VAL A 27 1.29 -15.94 0.19
CA VAL A 27 1.52 -16.62 1.48
C VAL A 27 2.56 -17.72 1.33
N GLY A 28 2.53 -18.49 0.24
CA GLY A 28 3.53 -19.52 -0.06
C GLY A 28 4.95 -18.94 -0.20
N ALA A 29 5.09 -17.82 -0.91
CA ALA A 29 6.37 -17.10 -1.05
C ALA A 29 6.91 -16.63 0.31
N VAL A 30 6.05 -16.07 1.16
CA VAL A 30 6.43 -15.63 2.51
C VAL A 30 6.84 -16.81 3.40
N LEU A 31 6.04 -17.90 3.42
CA LEU A 31 6.34 -19.10 4.21
C LEU A 31 7.61 -19.82 3.73
N GLY A 32 7.99 -19.63 2.45
CA GLY A 32 9.23 -20.12 1.83
C GLY A 32 10.46 -19.28 2.09
N SER A 33 10.38 -18.18 2.83
CA SER A 33 11.52 -17.30 3.13
C SER A 33 12.55 -17.98 4.04
N ASP A 34 13.82 -17.57 3.90
CA ASP A 34 14.96 -18.14 4.62
C ASP A 34 15.10 -17.58 6.07
N VAL A 35 14.00 -17.08 6.65
CA VAL A 35 13.89 -16.64 8.06
C VAL A 35 12.63 -17.17 8.70
N ALA A 36 12.61 -17.19 10.04
CA ALA A 36 11.42 -17.57 10.78
C ALA A 36 10.31 -16.52 10.63
N VAL A 37 9.20 -16.90 10.01
CA VAL A 37 8.04 -16.02 9.78
C VAL A 37 6.79 -16.52 10.51
N GLU A 38 5.88 -15.60 10.82
CA GLU A 38 4.46 -15.90 11.02
C GLU A 38 3.64 -15.04 10.08
N VAL A 39 2.52 -15.56 9.62
CA VAL A 39 1.62 -14.88 8.67
C VAL A 39 0.24 -14.76 9.26
N VAL A 40 -0.32 -13.56 9.24
CA VAL A 40 -1.72 -13.30 9.60
C VAL A 40 -2.43 -12.77 8.36
N VAL A 41 -3.31 -13.57 7.78
CA VAL A 41 -4.20 -13.14 6.70
C VAL A 41 -5.46 -12.57 7.33
N SER A 42 -5.71 -11.27 7.12
CA SER A 42 -6.93 -10.58 7.54
C SER A 42 -7.90 -10.51 6.36
N ASP A 43 -8.87 -11.42 6.35
CA ASP A 43 -9.82 -11.52 5.25
C ASP A 43 -11.01 -10.59 5.41
N ASN A 44 -11.23 -9.74 4.44
CA ASN A 44 -12.29 -8.74 4.39
C ASN A 44 -13.63 -9.26 3.82
N GLY A 45 -13.95 -10.53 4.08
CA GLY A 45 -15.18 -11.13 3.61
C GLY A 45 -15.13 -11.44 2.12
N SER A 46 -14.06 -12.11 1.69
CA SER A 46 -13.91 -12.59 0.31
C SER A 46 -14.93 -13.65 -0.03
N ASP A 47 -15.38 -13.67 -1.28
CA ASP A 47 -16.38 -14.59 -1.85
C ASP A 47 -15.89 -15.27 -3.14
N ASP A 48 -14.58 -15.21 -3.41
CA ASP A 48 -13.93 -15.70 -4.62
C ASP A 48 -13.24 -17.06 -4.48
N GLY A 49 -13.36 -17.70 -3.29
CA GLY A 49 -12.73 -18.99 -3.00
C GLY A 49 -11.26 -18.87 -2.55
N SER A 50 -10.69 -17.66 -2.48
CA SER A 50 -9.27 -17.47 -2.12
C SER A 50 -8.93 -18.01 -0.72
N ILE A 51 -9.83 -17.88 0.26
CA ILE A 51 -9.62 -18.39 1.62
C ILE A 51 -9.74 -19.91 1.69
N GLU A 52 -10.70 -20.51 0.99
CA GLU A 52 -10.86 -21.96 0.89
C GLU A 52 -9.62 -22.59 0.24
N HIS A 53 -9.11 -21.97 -0.84
CA HIS A 53 -7.89 -22.41 -1.51
C HIS A 53 -6.67 -22.29 -0.59
N LEU A 54 -6.52 -21.17 0.12
CA LEU A 54 -5.43 -20.96 1.08
C LEU A 54 -5.44 -22.02 2.19
N ARG A 55 -6.63 -22.36 2.73
CA ARG A 55 -6.79 -23.39 3.75
C ARG A 55 -6.43 -24.78 3.23
N ALA A 56 -6.79 -25.08 1.99
CA ALA A 56 -6.48 -26.38 1.39
C ALA A 56 -4.96 -26.61 1.27
N ILE A 57 -4.20 -25.55 0.98
CA ILE A 57 -2.73 -25.65 0.80
C ILE A 57 -1.98 -25.53 2.13
N PHE A 58 -2.33 -24.57 2.96
CA PHE A 58 -1.53 -24.17 4.13
C PHE A 58 -2.29 -24.26 5.47
N GLY A 59 -3.51 -24.78 5.50
CA GLY A 59 -4.33 -24.76 6.71
C GLY A 59 -3.76 -25.55 7.90
N ALA A 60 -2.83 -26.48 7.65
CA ALA A 60 -2.09 -27.21 8.69
C ALA A 60 -0.78 -26.52 9.11
N ASP A 61 -0.35 -25.46 8.45
CA ASP A 61 0.90 -24.75 8.80
C ASP A 61 0.69 -23.90 10.07
N PRO A 62 1.40 -24.19 11.17
CA PRO A 62 1.23 -23.49 12.45
C PRO A 62 1.67 -22.01 12.39
N ARG A 63 2.38 -21.61 11.34
CA ARG A 63 2.82 -20.25 11.12
C ARG A 63 1.75 -19.36 10.51
N LEU A 64 0.68 -19.96 9.91
CA LEU A 64 -0.42 -19.24 9.28
C LEU A 64 -1.61 -19.10 10.24
N ARG A 65 -2.14 -17.89 10.33
CA ARG A 65 -3.43 -17.59 10.98
C ARG A 65 -4.34 -16.84 10.01
N ILE A 66 -5.61 -17.20 9.99
CA ILE A 66 -6.63 -16.51 9.17
C ILE A 66 -7.61 -15.82 10.12
N LEU A 67 -7.72 -14.50 9.99
CA LEU A 67 -8.68 -13.65 10.70
C LEU A 67 -9.80 -13.25 9.74
N GLU A 68 -10.98 -13.83 9.91
CA GLU A 68 -12.15 -13.49 9.09
C GLU A 68 -12.85 -12.24 9.65
N ASN A 69 -12.90 -11.17 8.88
CA ASN A 69 -13.59 -9.94 9.23
C ASN A 69 -15.09 -10.01 8.91
N ARG A 70 -15.50 -10.97 8.05
CA ARG A 70 -16.88 -11.19 7.58
C ARG A 70 -17.51 -9.96 6.88
N ALA A 71 -16.74 -8.94 6.59
CA ALA A 71 -17.13 -7.73 5.88
C ALA A 71 -15.89 -7.01 5.37
N ASN A 72 -16.03 -6.24 4.30
CA ASN A 72 -14.95 -5.38 3.81
C ASN A 72 -14.80 -4.14 4.72
N LEU A 73 -13.83 -4.18 5.62
CA LEU A 73 -13.52 -3.11 6.57
C LEU A 73 -12.60 -2.01 5.99
N GLY A 74 -12.11 -2.21 4.77
CA GLY A 74 -11.03 -1.42 4.17
C GLY A 74 -9.64 -1.86 4.64
N PHE A 75 -8.60 -1.26 4.03
CA PHE A 75 -7.21 -1.70 4.23
C PHE A 75 -6.69 -1.37 5.63
N ALA A 76 -6.86 -0.12 6.08
CA ALA A 76 -6.34 0.32 7.38
C ALA A 76 -6.91 -0.49 8.54
N LYS A 77 -8.24 -0.60 8.61
CA LYS A 77 -8.91 -1.30 9.70
C LYS A 77 -8.63 -2.80 9.72
N ALA A 78 -8.54 -3.43 8.54
CA ALA A 78 -8.21 -4.85 8.45
C ALA A 78 -6.79 -5.16 8.93
N ASN A 79 -5.81 -4.32 8.56
CA ASN A 79 -4.45 -4.41 9.09
C ASN A 79 -4.43 -4.23 10.61
N ASN A 80 -5.10 -3.21 11.13
CA ASN A 80 -5.11 -2.92 12.57
C ASN A 80 -5.72 -4.07 13.39
N ARG A 81 -6.73 -4.76 12.86
CA ARG A 81 -7.33 -5.94 13.51
C ARG A 81 -6.37 -7.13 13.63
N ALA A 82 -5.39 -7.23 12.74
CA ALA A 82 -4.37 -8.27 12.79
C ALA A 82 -3.25 -7.98 13.81
N LEU A 83 -3.03 -6.71 14.19
CA LEU A 83 -1.95 -6.31 15.09
C LEU A 83 -1.91 -7.07 16.43
N PRO A 84 -3.03 -7.33 17.12
CA PRO A 84 -3.00 -8.10 18.38
C PRO A 84 -2.56 -9.57 18.21
N LEU A 85 -2.54 -10.09 16.98
CA LEU A 85 -2.22 -11.48 16.68
C LEU A 85 -0.73 -11.69 16.35
N VAL A 86 0.02 -10.63 16.09
CA VAL A 86 1.43 -10.68 15.68
C VAL A 86 2.39 -10.51 16.87
N ARG A 87 3.53 -11.24 16.84
CA ARG A 87 4.43 -11.36 17.99
C ARG A 87 5.85 -10.84 17.74
N ALA A 88 6.26 -10.74 16.46
CA ALA A 88 7.61 -10.29 16.10
C ALA A 88 7.84 -8.79 16.37
N ASP A 89 9.11 -8.40 16.52
CA ASP A 89 9.52 -7.00 16.61
C ASP A 89 9.61 -6.30 15.25
N ARG A 90 9.54 -7.07 14.18
CA ARG A 90 9.46 -6.58 12.80
C ARG A 90 8.12 -7.01 12.21
N LEU A 91 7.36 -6.05 11.66
CA LEU A 91 6.05 -6.26 11.09
C LEU A 91 6.09 -5.88 9.62
N LEU A 92 5.71 -6.80 8.76
CA LEU A 92 5.56 -6.53 7.33
C LEU A 92 4.07 -6.42 7.00
N PHE A 93 3.67 -5.26 6.47
CA PHE A 93 2.37 -5.07 5.83
C PHE A 93 2.56 -5.33 4.35
N LEU A 94 1.94 -6.39 3.85
CA LEU A 94 2.14 -6.92 2.50
C LEU A 94 0.81 -7.05 1.78
N ASN A 95 0.75 -6.58 0.54
CA ASN A 95 -0.43 -6.80 -0.29
C ASN A 95 -0.55 -8.29 -0.69
N PRO A 96 -1.78 -8.81 -0.86
CA PRO A 96 -2.03 -10.22 -1.17
C PRO A 96 -1.61 -10.62 -2.59
N ASP A 97 -1.26 -9.65 -3.43
CA ASP A 97 -0.78 -9.80 -4.81
C ASP A 97 0.70 -9.43 -4.97
N CYS A 98 1.46 -9.46 -3.85
CA CYS A 98 2.91 -9.28 -3.82
C CYS A 98 3.65 -10.61 -3.65
N LEU A 99 4.68 -10.84 -4.46
CA LEU A 99 5.57 -12.00 -4.37
C LEU A 99 6.95 -11.56 -3.89
N VAL A 100 7.43 -12.20 -2.84
CA VAL A 100 8.76 -12.01 -2.27
C VAL A 100 9.67 -13.17 -2.69
N ASP A 101 10.95 -12.89 -2.91
CA ASP A 101 11.97 -13.91 -3.06
C ASP A 101 12.41 -14.47 -1.70
N ARG A 102 13.04 -15.63 -1.65
CA ARG A 102 13.46 -16.28 -0.41
C ARG A 102 14.39 -15.43 0.44
N ASP A 103 15.26 -14.64 -0.17
CA ASP A 103 16.23 -13.75 0.47
C ASP A 103 15.70 -12.33 0.73
N THR A 104 14.50 -11.97 0.24
CA THR A 104 13.91 -10.63 0.42
C THR A 104 13.81 -10.25 1.89
N LEU A 105 13.16 -11.10 2.70
CA LEU A 105 12.97 -10.81 4.13
C LEU A 105 14.28 -10.83 4.92
N PRO A 106 15.19 -11.82 4.74
CA PRO A 106 16.52 -11.78 5.36
C PRO A 106 17.27 -10.47 5.12
N ARG A 107 17.33 -10.01 3.86
CA ARG A 107 18.05 -8.77 3.49
C ARG A 107 17.40 -7.52 4.10
N MET A 108 16.08 -7.43 4.03
CA MET A 108 15.34 -6.31 4.63
C MET A 108 15.49 -6.25 6.15
N LEU A 109 15.49 -7.40 6.83
CA LEU A 109 15.70 -7.49 8.27
C LEU A 109 17.12 -7.08 8.63
N ALA A 110 18.14 -7.59 7.94
CA ALA A 110 19.54 -7.22 8.16
C ALA A 110 19.76 -5.70 8.02
N PHE A 111 19.13 -5.08 7.01
CA PHE A 111 19.16 -3.62 6.86
C PHE A 111 18.54 -2.92 8.08
N MET A 112 17.32 -3.31 8.50
CA MET A 112 16.64 -2.67 9.63
C MET A 112 17.35 -2.89 10.96
N ASP A 113 18.09 -4.01 11.12
CA ASP A 113 18.87 -4.28 12.32
C ASP A 113 20.16 -3.44 12.38
N SER A 114 20.70 -3.06 11.21
CA SER A 114 21.85 -2.17 11.11
C SER A 114 21.52 -0.68 11.37
N ARG A 115 20.24 -0.30 11.30
CA ARG A 115 19.76 1.10 11.35
C ARG A 115 18.62 1.26 12.36
N ARG A 116 18.95 1.58 13.59
CA ARG A 116 17.96 1.72 14.68
C ARG A 116 17.07 2.97 14.58
N ASP A 117 17.46 3.94 13.77
CA ASP A 117 16.70 5.16 13.46
C ASP A 117 15.61 4.92 12.41
N VAL A 118 15.70 3.81 11.65
CA VAL A 118 14.71 3.45 10.65
C VAL A 118 13.49 2.84 11.33
N GLY A 119 12.36 3.55 11.24
CA GLY A 119 11.06 3.06 11.73
C GLY A 119 10.32 2.22 10.70
N MET A 120 10.56 2.49 9.41
CA MET A 120 9.90 1.81 8.29
C MET A 120 10.87 1.68 7.11
N ALA A 121 10.87 0.51 6.46
CA ALA A 121 11.64 0.26 5.25
C ALA A 121 10.77 -0.32 4.14
N GLY A 122 11.02 0.10 2.92
CA GLY A 122 10.47 -0.47 1.70
C GLY A 122 11.55 -0.90 0.74
N CYS A 123 11.16 -1.63 -0.30
CA CYS A 123 12.02 -2.08 -1.38
C CYS A 123 11.48 -1.62 -2.74
N ILE A 124 12.17 -1.97 -3.82
CA ILE A 124 11.68 -1.69 -5.17
C ILE A 124 10.50 -2.60 -5.48
N VAL A 125 9.38 -2.00 -5.91
CA VAL A 125 8.21 -2.75 -6.37
C VAL A 125 8.21 -2.80 -7.88
N ARG A 126 8.19 -4.02 -8.44
CA ARG A 126 8.23 -4.27 -9.88
C ARG A 126 6.90 -4.81 -10.39
N ASN A 127 6.63 -4.54 -11.65
CA ASN A 127 5.58 -5.23 -12.40
C ASN A 127 6.06 -6.66 -12.75
N PRO A 128 5.14 -7.56 -13.15
CA PRO A 128 5.51 -8.91 -13.61
C PRO A 128 6.49 -8.94 -14.81
N ASP A 129 6.52 -7.86 -15.60
CA ASP A 129 7.47 -7.69 -16.72
C ASP A 129 8.86 -7.21 -16.27
N GLY A 130 9.10 -7.05 -14.96
CA GLY A 130 10.35 -6.60 -14.37
C GLY A 130 10.53 -5.08 -14.32
N SER A 131 9.68 -4.29 -14.95
CA SER A 131 9.73 -2.82 -14.88
C SER A 131 9.38 -2.30 -13.49
N GLU A 132 9.97 -1.16 -13.06
CA GLU A 132 9.62 -0.53 -11.79
C GLU A 132 8.21 0.06 -11.83
N GLN A 133 7.41 -0.21 -10.80
CA GLN A 133 6.08 0.39 -10.69
C GLN A 133 6.13 1.88 -10.40
N VAL A 134 5.24 2.64 -11.04
CA VAL A 134 5.15 4.10 -10.93
C VAL A 134 5.11 4.61 -9.48
N ALA A 135 4.49 3.87 -8.57
CA ALA A 135 4.36 4.25 -7.16
C ALA A 135 5.36 3.54 -6.23
N SER A 136 6.38 2.87 -6.77
CA SER A 136 7.44 2.21 -6.00
C SER A 136 8.21 3.20 -5.14
N ARG A 137 8.58 4.33 -5.74
CA ARG A 137 9.28 5.46 -5.10
C ARG A 137 8.49 6.73 -5.33
N ARG A 138 8.13 7.43 -4.26
CA ARG A 138 7.31 8.64 -4.37
C ARG A 138 7.61 9.65 -3.26
N SER A 139 7.27 10.91 -3.53
CA SER A 139 7.22 11.98 -2.54
C SER A 139 5.82 12.14 -1.98
N ILE A 140 5.71 12.79 -0.83
CA ILE A 140 4.41 13.22 -0.30
C ILE A 140 3.79 14.22 -1.29
N PRO A 141 2.51 14.06 -1.67
CA PRO A 141 1.83 14.95 -2.61
C PRO A 141 1.87 16.42 -2.15
N ASP A 142 2.30 17.31 -3.02
CA ASP A 142 2.24 18.75 -2.82
C ASP A 142 0.95 19.30 -3.47
N PRO A 143 0.10 20.03 -2.72
CA PRO A 143 -1.16 20.53 -3.23
C PRO A 143 -0.99 21.57 -4.34
N TRP A 144 0.12 22.32 -4.37
CA TRP A 144 0.45 23.24 -5.46
C TRP A 144 0.75 22.51 -6.76
N ILE A 145 1.52 21.43 -6.68
CA ILE A 145 1.82 20.58 -7.83
C ILE A 145 0.52 19.94 -8.36
N ALA A 146 -0.31 19.43 -7.45
CA ALA A 146 -1.60 18.85 -7.80
C ALA A 146 -2.53 19.88 -8.47
N LEU A 147 -2.64 21.10 -7.93
CA LEU A 147 -3.46 22.17 -8.48
C LEU A 147 -2.97 22.64 -9.87
N LYS A 148 -1.66 22.85 -10.03
CA LYS A 148 -1.07 23.19 -11.34
C LYS A 148 -1.41 22.15 -12.41
N ARG A 149 -1.34 20.87 -12.05
CA ARG A 149 -1.68 19.76 -12.96
C ARG A 149 -3.16 19.74 -13.33
N ILE A 150 -4.05 19.92 -12.35
CA ILE A 150 -5.50 19.99 -12.56
C ILE A 150 -5.86 21.16 -13.48
N LEU A 151 -5.26 22.33 -13.26
CA LEU A 151 -5.47 23.54 -14.06
C LEU A 151 -4.69 23.54 -15.39
N ARG A 152 -3.96 22.46 -15.72
CA ARG A 152 -3.08 22.34 -16.88
C ARG A 152 -2.04 23.46 -17.01
N LEU A 153 -1.69 24.11 -15.89
CA LEU A 153 -0.69 25.16 -15.82
C LEU A 153 0.73 24.62 -15.93
N ASP A 154 0.94 23.34 -15.79
CA ASP A 154 2.18 22.63 -16.03
C ASP A 154 2.71 22.79 -17.45
N ARG A 155 1.81 23.05 -18.44
CA ARG A 155 2.16 23.35 -19.84
C ARG A 155 2.67 24.80 -20.04
N LEU A 156 2.21 25.73 -19.19
CA LEU A 156 2.52 27.15 -19.29
C LEU A 156 3.68 27.59 -18.36
N LEU A 157 3.86 26.87 -17.24
CA LEU A 157 4.86 27.17 -16.23
C LEU A 157 5.81 25.96 -16.11
N PRO A 158 6.90 25.93 -16.92
CA PRO A 158 7.84 24.81 -16.87
C PRO A 158 8.37 24.62 -15.46
N HIS A 159 8.49 23.35 -15.04
CA HIS A 159 8.99 22.96 -13.73
C HIS A 159 10.45 23.40 -13.58
N ARG A 160 10.69 24.57 -12.99
CA ARG A 160 12.00 24.91 -12.48
C ARG A 160 12.16 24.25 -11.10
N GLY A 161 12.80 23.09 -11.03
CA GLY A 161 13.21 22.44 -9.78
C GLY A 161 12.07 21.84 -8.93
N GLY A 162 10.89 21.53 -9.51
CA GLY A 162 9.75 20.98 -8.75
C GLY A 162 9.93 19.52 -8.35
N ARG A 163 9.64 19.20 -7.10
CA ARG A 163 9.53 17.84 -6.57
C ARG A 163 8.63 16.99 -7.47
N ARG A 164 9.14 15.86 -7.96
CA ARG A 164 8.30 14.89 -8.69
C ARG A 164 7.55 14.01 -7.70
N LEU A 165 6.27 13.78 -7.95
CA LEU A 165 5.46 12.88 -7.11
C LEU A 165 5.95 11.42 -7.21
N ASN A 166 6.32 10.98 -8.40
CA ASN A 166 6.82 9.63 -8.66
C ASN A 166 8.26 9.70 -9.18
N LEU A 167 9.15 8.92 -8.56
CA LEU A 167 10.59 8.93 -8.81
C LEU A 167 11.07 7.75 -9.67
N HIS A 168 10.15 6.90 -10.16
CA HIS A 168 10.46 5.67 -10.92
C HIS A 168 11.26 5.93 -12.22
N GLN A 169 11.27 7.16 -12.75
CA GLN A 169 12.07 7.57 -13.92
C GLN A 169 13.45 8.07 -13.56
N GLU A 170 13.74 8.27 -12.27
CA GLU A 170 15.05 8.68 -11.81
C GLU A 170 15.94 7.44 -11.61
N PRO A 171 17.26 7.56 -11.79
CA PRO A 171 18.17 6.44 -11.53
C PRO A 171 17.94 5.84 -10.15
N LEU A 172 18.09 4.52 -10.03
CA LEU A 172 18.04 3.87 -8.73
C LEU A 172 19.24 4.32 -7.90
N PRO A 173 19.04 4.63 -6.60
CA PRO A 173 20.15 4.84 -5.68
C PRO A 173 21.02 3.57 -5.62
N ALA A 174 22.34 3.74 -5.48
CA ALA A 174 23.25 2.60 -5.31
C ALA A 174 23.17 1.99 -3.89
N GLU A 175 22.81 2.81 -2.91
CA GLU A 175 22.76 2.46 -1.49
C GLU A 175 21.37 2.76 -0.91
N PRO A 176 21.00 2.15 0.23
CA PRO A 176 19.78 2.49 0.95
C PRO A 176 19.71 3.99 1.26
N VAL A 177 18.54 4.60 0.98
CA VAL A 177 18.34 6.04 1.06
C VAL A 177 17.08 6.39 1.84
N GLU A 178 17.13 7.49 2.60
CA GLU A 178 15.94 8.07 3.21
C GLU A 178 15.00 8.62 2.14
N VAL A 179 13.71 8.32 2.28
CA VAL A 179 12.66 8.76 1.36
C VAL A 179 11.46 9.32 2.13
N GLU A 180 10.62 10.07 1.43
CA GLU A 180 9.39 10.58 2.05
C GLU A 180 8.29 9.54 2.12
N ALA A 181 8.25 8.67 1.10
CA ALA A 181 7.22 7.65 0.97
C ALA A 181 7.75 6.47 0.13
N ILE A 182 7.34 5.28 0.52
CA ILE A 182 7.56 4.00 -0.17
C ILE A 182 6.25 3.51 -0.78
N SER A 183 6.24 2.32 -1.37
CA SER A 183 4.99 1.68 -1.79
C SER A 183 4.23 1.12 -0.59
N GLY A 184 2.92 1.37 -0.53
CA GLY A 184 2.03 0.74 0.46
C GLY A 184 1.85 -0.77 0.27
N SER A 185 2.37 -1.35 -0.82
CA SER A 185 2.28 -2.80 -1.07
C SER A 185 3.30 -3.64 -0.28
N PHE A 186 4.39 -3.01 0.20
CA PHE A 186 5.40 -3.63 1.03
C PHE A 186 5.95 -2.60 2.03
N MET A 187 5.56 -2.70 3.29
CA MET A 187 5.99 -1.80 4.36
C MET A 187 6.50 -2.63 5.54
N LEU A 188 7.83 -2.73 5.69
CA LEU A 188 8.46 -3.37 6.84
C LEU A 188 8.66 -2.35 7.96
N VAL A 189 8.03 -2.57 9.11
CA VAL A 189 7.91 -1.62 10.21
C VAL A 189 8.54 -2.19 11.48
N SER A 190 9.29 -1.39 12.23
CA SER A 190 9.71 -1.79 13.57
C SER A 190 8.56 -1.62 14.59
N ARG A 191 8.36 -2.60 15.46
CA ARG A 191 7.33 -2.53 16.52
C ARG A 191 7.52 -1.29 17.38
N ARG A 192 8.75 -0.96 17.76
CA ARG A 192 9.07 0.24 18.53
C ARG A 192 8.57 1.52 17.86
N ALA A 193 8.71 1.63 16.53
CA ALA A 193 8.21 2.79 15.80
C ALA A 193 6.68 2.76 15.70
N LEU A 194 6.09 1.57 15.46
CA LEU A 194 4.64 1.39 15.46
C LEU A 194 4.01 1.81 16.79
N ASP A 195 4.59 1.38 17.91
CA ASP A 195 4.08 1.72 19.24
C ASP A 195 4.17 3.21 19.54
N ALA A 196 5.20 3.89 19.02
CA ALA A 196 5.38 5.34 19.18
C ALA A 196 4.44 6.16 18.27
N VAL A 197 4.19 5.71 17.05
CA VAL A 197 3.41 6.43 16.02
C VAL A 197 1.93 6.07 16.05
N GLY A 198 1.63 4.85 16.49
CA GLY A 198 0.30 4.25 16.45
C GLY A 198 -0.02 3.59 15.10
N PRO A 199 -1.15 2.85 15.05
CA PRO A 199 -1.56 2.06 13.89
C PRO A 199 -2.01 2.94 12.73
N LEU A 200 -2.44 2.33 11.62
CA LEU A 200 -3.04 3.02 10.47
C LEU A 200 -4.31 3.78 10.88
N ASP A 201 -4.54 4.95 10.28
CA ASP A 201 -5.76 5.74 10.55
C ASP A 201 -6.98 5.10 9.85
N GLU A 202 -7.90 4.52 10.63
CA GLU A 202 -9.10 3.84 10.14
C GLU A 202 -10.12 4.77 9.46
N GLY A 203 -9.90 6.07 9.49
CA GLY A 203 -10.68 7.04 8.72
C GLY A 203 -10.43 6.96 7.20
N TYR A 204 -9.39 6.19 6.78
CA TYR A 204 -9.16 5.83 5.39
C TYR A 204 -9.65 4.40 5.14
N PHE A 205 -10.54 4.25 4.18
CA PHE A 205 -11.00 2.92 3.79
C PHE A 205 -10.00 2.23 2.85
N LEU A 206 -9.52 2.98 1.84
CA LEU A 206 -8.58 2.50 0.84
C LEU A 206 -7.90 3.69 0.16
N HIS A 207 -6.59 3.65 0.03
CA HIS A 207 -5.68 4.69 -0.44
C HIS A 207 -5.52 5.90 0.50
N CYS A 208 -4.32 6.44 0.54
CA CYS A 208 -3.83 7.53 1.37
C CYS A 208 -3.62 7.20 2.86
N GLU A 209 -4.03 6.02 3.35
CA GLU A 209 -3.68 5.54 4.71
C GLU A 209 -2.17 5.37 4.87
N ASP A 210 -1.50 4.92 3.82
CA ASP A 210 -0.04 4.79 3.76
C ASP A 210 0.64 6.17 3.81
N LEU A 211 0.15 7.14 3.03
CA LEU A 211 0.67 8.52 3.04
C LEU A 211 0.50 9.18 4.43
N ASP A 212 -0.65 8.98 5.06
CA ASP A 212 -0.90 9.44 6.43
C ASP A 212 0.13 8.86 7.39
N TRP A 213 0.39 7.57 7.26
CA TRP A 213 1.33 6.87 8.12
C TRP A 213 2.77 7.34 7.91
N PHE A 214 3.20 7.52 6.66
CA PHE A 214 4.52 8.06 6.35
C PHE A 214 4.73 9.46 6.96
N VAL A 215 3.74 10.34 6.87
CA VAL A 215 3.82 11.67 7.50
C VAL A 215 3.95 11.55 9.03
N ARG A 216 3.15 10.69 9.67
CA ARG A 216 3.22 10.50 11.13
C ARG A 216 4.55 9.89 11.58
N PHE A 217 5.13 8.94 10.84
CA PHE A 217 6.45 8.39 11.13
C PHE A 217 7.51 9.48 11.12
N ARG A 218 7.54 10.30 10.09
CA ARG A 218 8.49 11.41 9.95
C ARG A 218 8.27 12.49 11.03
N GLN A 219 7.03 12.83 11.35
CA GLN A 219 6.71 13.78 12.42
C GLN A 219 7.14 13.27 13.81
N ALA A 220 7.17 11.96 14.01
CA ALA A 220 7.68 11.34 15.22
C ALA A 220 9.20 11.13 15.22
N GLY A 221 9.92 11.63 14.19
CA GLY A 221 11.37 11.55 14.08
C GLY A 221 11.92 10.21 13.58
N TRP A 222 11.05 9.33 13.05
CA TRP A 222 11.48 8.07 12.46
C TRP A 222 11.85 8.22 10.99
N THR A 223 12.98 7.63 10.61
CA THR A 223 13.39 7.53 9.21
C THR A 223 12.55 6.51 8.46
N ILE A 224 12.16 6.85 7.24
CA ILE A 224 11.59 5.92 6.25
C ILE A 224 12.68 5.68 5.20
N ALA A 225 13.06 4.42 4.98
CA ALA A 225 14.14 4.07 4.08
C ALA A 225 13.66 3.24 2.89
N LEU A 226 14.29 3.45 1.74
CA LEU A 226 14.20 2.59 0.58
C LEU A 226 15.47 1.75 0.48
N VAL A 227 15.33 0.44 0.31
CA VAL A 227 16.42 -0.52 0.06
C VAL A 227 16.40 -0.87 -1.43
N PRO A 228 17.25 -0.25 -2.25
CA PRO A 228 17.11 -0.29 -3.71
C PRO A 228 17.57 -1.59 -4.36
N ASP A 229 18.40 -2.36 -3.70
CA ASP A 229 18.94 -3.64 -4.14
C ASP A 229 18.03 -4.83 -3.81
N VAL A 230 16.91 -4.60 -3.09
CA VAL A 230 15.84 -5.57 -2.83
C VAL A 230 14.60 -5.21 -3.64
N SER A 231 13.94 -6.21 -4.23
CA SER A 231 12.70 -5.99 -4.97
C SER A 231 11.66 -7.07 -4.73
N VAL A 232 10.40 -6.70 -4.97
CA VAL A 232 9.25 -7.63 -4.96
C VAL A 232 8.44 -7.46 -6.24
N ILE A 233 7.77 -8.51 -6.70
CA ILE A 233 6.84 -8.45 -7.82
C ILE A 233 5.44 -8.17 -7.27
N HIS A 234 4.71 -7.22 -7.86
CA HIS A 234 3.36 -6.87 -7.45
C HIS A 234 2.41 -6.89 -8.64
N HIS A 235 1.41 -7.76 -8.60
CA HIS A 235 0.36 -7.92 -9.61
C HIS A 235 -0.72 -6.85 -9.46
N LYS A 236 -0.31 -5.59 -9.63
CA LYS A 236 -1.13 -4.41 -9.33
C LYS A 236 -2.55 -4.48 -9.89
N GLY A 237 -3.51 -4.26 -9.02
CA GLY A 237 -4.92 -4.09 -9.39
C GLY A 237 -5.72 -5.40 -9.45
N ALA A 238 -5.15 -6.55 -9.11
CA ALA A 238 -5.88 -7.80 -9.07
C ALA A 238 -7.14 -7.70 -8.18
N CYS A 239 -7.01 -7.16 -6.98
CA CYS A 239 -8.11 -7.00 -6.03
C CYS A 239 -9.04 -5.82 -6.33
N SER A 240 -8.57 -4.77 -7.04
CA SER A 240 -9.34 -3.52 -7.24
C SER A 240 -10.17 -3.47 -8.52
N ARG A 241 -9.97 -4.41 -9.47
CA ARG A 241 -10.64 -4.40 -10.78
C ARG A 241 -12.15 -4.60 -10.71
N ARG A 242 -12.66 -5.28 -9.68
CA ARG A 242 -14.10 -5.59 -9.55
C ARG A 242 -14.98 -4.37 -9.26
N SER A 243 -14.42 -3.28 -8.68
CA SER A 243 -15.21 -2.12 -8.27
C SER A 243 -14.46 -0.80 -8.49
N PRO A 244 -14.11 -0.43 -9.73
CA PRO A 244 -13.24 0.72 -10.02
C PRO A 244 -13.80 2.05 -9.51
N LEU A 245 -15.12 2.28 -9.62
CA LEU A 245 -15.76 3.50 -9.11
C LEU A 245 -15.73 3.61 -7.59
N LEU A 246 -15.88 2.49 -6.88
CA LEU A 246 -15.79 2.47 -5.42
C LEU A 246 -14.37 2.83 -4.98
N VAL A 247 -13.36 2.25 -5.63
CA VAL A 247 -11.95 2.56 -5.41
C VAL A 247 -11.68 4.05 -5.65
N GLU A 248 -12.14 4.62 -6.78
CA GLU A 248 -11.97 6.04 -7.08
C GLU A 248 -12.65 6.95 -6.04
N ARG A 249 -13.84 6.59 -5.57
CA ARG A 249 -14.52 7.35 -4.51
C ARG A 249 -13.73 7.35 -3.20
N HIS A 250 -13.23 6.19 -2.76
CA HIS A 250 -12.44 6.09 -1.53
C HIS A 250 -11.10 6.82 -1.67
N LYS A 251 -10.43 6.69 -2.79
CA LYS A 251 -9.19 7.41 -3.10
C LYS A 251 -9.37 8.94 -2.99
N HIS A 252 -10.41 9.51 -3.60
CA HIS A 252 -10.65 10.95 -3.54
C HIS A 252 -11.08 11.42 -2.14
N ARG A 253 -11.86 10.60 -1.40
CA ARG A 253 -12.14 10.88 0.01
C ARG A 253 -10.87 10.84 0.85
N GLY A 254 -9.99 9.87 0.60
CA GLY A 254 -8.68 9.79 1.24
C GLY A 254 -7.81 11.00 0.93
N MET A 255 -7.75 11.45 -0.34
CA MET A 255 -7.02 12.67 -0.74
C MET A 255 -7.54 13.91 -0.01
N GLU A 256 -8.88 14.10 0.07
CA GLU A 256 -9.48 15.23 0.80
C GLU A 256 -9.17 15.15 2.31
N ARG A 257 -9.26 13.96 2.93
CA ARG A 257 -8.93 13.75 4.34
C ARG A 257 -7.46 14.06 4.61
N PHE A 258 -6.54 13.53 3.79
CA PHE A 258 -5.10 13.76 3.90
C PHE A 258 -4.77 15.26 3.80
N TYR A 259 -5.30 15.94 2.79
CA TYR A 259 -5.12 17.36 2.61
C TYR A 259 -5.59 18.17 3.83
N ARG A 260 -6.81 17.91 4.32
CA ARG A 260 -7.36 18.60 5.50
C ARG A 260 -6.55 18.35 6.77
N LYS A 261 -6.04 17.12 6.94
CA LYS A 261 -5.31 16.71 8.15
C LYS A 261 -3.91 17.32 8.22
N PHE A 262 -3.19 17.35 7.11
CA PHE A 262 -1.77 17.67 7.12
C PHE A 262 -1.39 18.98 6.42
N GLN A 263 -2.17 19.46 5.48
CA GLN A 263 -1.74 20.53 4.59
C GLN A 263 -2.61 21.78 4.65
N ALA A 264 -3.91 21.65 4.90
CA ALA A 264 -4.85 22.76 4.81
C ALA A 264 -4.52 23.94 5.75
N ARG A 265 -3.83 23.69 6.86
CA ARG A 265 -3.45 24.74 7.82
C ARG A 265 -2.36 25.66 7.30
N GLU A 266 -1.58 25.23 6.29
CA GLU A 266 -0.49 25.98 5.70
C GLU A 266 -0.95 26.97 4.62
N TYR A 267 -2.24 26.89 4.22
CA TYR A 267 -2.77 27.65 3.09
C TYR A 267 -4.00 28.47 3.46
N PRO A 268 -4.20 29.62 2.78
CA PRO A 268 -5.41 30.44 2.94
C PRO A 268 -6.69 29.69 2.62
N MET A 269 -7.82 30.11 3.20
CA MET A 269 -9.12 29.46 3.06
C MET A 269 -9.57 29.35 1.60
N LEU A 270 -9.33 30.39 0.77
CA LEU A 270 -9.67 30.38 -0.65
C LEU A 270 -8.90 29.28 -1.41
N PHE A 271 -7.59 29.13 -1.15
CA PHE A 271 -6.78 28.08 -1.73
C PHE A 271 -7.28 26.69 -1.30
N ASN A 272 -7.60 26.52 -0.02
CA ASN A 272 -8.20 25.28 0.51
C ASN A 272 -9.49 24.92 -0.23
N GLY A 273 -10.35 25.92 -0.48
CA GLY A 273 -11.57 25.76 -1.27
C GLY A 273 -11.28 25.27 -2.70
N LEU A 274 -10.29 25.87 -3.36
CA LEU A 274 -9.89 25.47 -4.72
C LEU A 274 -9.34 24.05 -4.78
N VAL A 275 -8.48 23.65 -3.82
CA VAL A 275 -7.92 22.28 -3.77
C VAL A 275 -9.05 21.26 -3.57
N ILE A 276 -9.94 21.49 -2.59
CA ILE A 276 -11.05 20.58 -2.32
C ILE A 276 -12.02 20.51 -3.52
N PHE A 277 -12.33 21.64 -4.13
CA PHE A 277 -13.13 21.68 -5.37
C PHE A 277 -12.45 20.86 -6.45
N GLY A 278 -11.15 21.04 -6.68
CA GLY A 278 -10.38 20.30 -7.69
C GLY A 278 -10.43 18.77 -7.45
N ILE A 279 -10.25 18.32 -6.20
CA ILE A 279 -10.35 16.89 -5.84
C ILE A 279 -11.75 16.36 -6.19
N ARG A 280 -12.81 17.08 -5.83
CA ARG A 280 -14.20 16.67 -6.07
C ARG A 280 -14.57 16.73 -7.55
N ALA A 281 -14.17 17.78 -8.27
CA ALA A 281 -14.41 17.92 -9.70
C ALA A 281 -13.72 16.81 -10.49
N HIS A 282 -12.48 16.43 -10.10
CA HIS A 282 -11.78 15.30 -10.72
C HIS A 282 -12.54 13.98 -10.49
N LEU A 283 -13.06 13.73 -9.29
CA LEU A 283 -13.89 12.56 -9.03
C LEU A 283 -15.14 12.53 -9.92
N TRP A 284 -15.87 13.64 -9.99
CA TRP A 284 -17.05 13.73 -10.84
C TRP A 284 -16.73 13.51 -12.32
N GLY A 285 -15.62 14.06 -12.81
CA GLY A 285 -15.14 13.80 -14.17
C GLY A 285 -14.87 12.32 -14.42
N ARG A 286 -14.23 11.62 -13.48
CA ARG A 286 -13.98 10.16 -13.58
C ARG A 286 -15.29 9.36 -13.59
N ILE A 287 -16.25 9.71 -12.73
CA ILE A 287 -17.56 9.04 -12.70
C ILE A 287 -18.31 9.27 -14.02
N LEU A 288 -18.27 10.50 -14.55
CA LEU A 288 -18.93 10.82 -15.81
C LEU A 288 -18.33 10.01 -16.98
N VAL A 289 -17.00 9.97 -17.11
CA VAL A 289 -16.32 9.19 -18.16
C VAL A 289 -16.68 7.70 -18.05
N ASP A 290 -16.60 7.09 -16.86
CA ASP A 290 -16.96 5.69 -16.68
C ASP A 290 -18.44 5.42 -17.01
N THR A 291 -19.33 6.36 -16.67
CA THR A 291 -20.76 6.24 -17.00
C THR A 291 -21.01 6.30 -18.51
N LEU A 292 -20.35 7.24 -19.20
CA LEU A 292 -20.44 7.36 -20.65
C LEU A 292 -19.88 6.11 -21.35
N ASP A 293 -18.71 5.63 -20.93
CA ASP A 293 -18.11 4.42 -21.49
C ASP A 293 -19.06 3.21 -21.36
N ARG A 294 -19.74 3.06 -20.21
CA ARG A 294 -20.73 1.99 -20.01
C ARG A 294 -21.96 2.13 -20.90
N ILE A 295 -22.41 3.35 -21.18
CA ILE A 295 -23.55 3.61 -22.07
C ILE A 295 -23.16 3.27 -23.51
N PHE A 296 -22.01 3.75 -23.97
CA PHE A 296 -21.58 3.56 -25.36
C PHE A 296 -21.14 2.12 -25.66
N THR A 297 -20.48 1.42 -24.71
CA THR A 297 -20.13 0.00 -24.90
C THR A 297 -21.33 -0.94 -24.83
N ARG A 298 -22.42 -0.57 -24.14
CA ARG A 298 -23.68 -1.33 -24.16
C ARG A 298 -24.54 -1.05 -25.41
N ALA A 299 -24.33 0.07 -26.09
CA ALA A 299 -25.04 0.48 -27.30
C ALA A 299 -24.40 -0.04 -28.59
N GLY A 300 -23.26 -0.72 -28.54
CA GLY A 300 -22.64 -1.37 -29.70
C GLY A 300 -23.52 -2.48 -30.25
N PRO A 301 -23.60 -2.68 -31.59
CA PRO A 301 -24.52 -3.62 -32.20
C PRO A 301 -24.24 -5.04 -31.71
N ARG A 302 -25.27 -5.69 -31.14
CA ARG A 302 -25.33 -7.15 -31.06
C ARG A 302 -25.35 -7.62 -32.51
N THR A 303 -24.22 -8.03 -33.07
CA THR A 303 -24.22 -8.84 -34.28
C THR A 303 -24.98 -10.11 -33.94
N ALA A 304 -26.20 -10.22 -34.48
CA ALA A 304 -26.91 -11.47 -34.58
C ALA A 304 -26.09 -12.34 -35.54
N ASP A 305 -25.60 -13.46 -35.10
CA ASP A 305 -25.33 -14.67 -35.84
C ASP A 305 -25.83 -15.86 -35.02
#